data_b8094c82754ec6b97faf839d65c0da9d
#
_entry.id   b8094c82754ec6b97faf839d65c0da9d
#
_cell.length_a   1.000
_cell.length_b   1.000
_cell.length_c   1.000
_cell.angle_alpha   90.00
_cell.angle_beta   90.00
_cell.angle_gamma   90.00
#
_symmetry.space_group_name_H-M   'P 1'
#
loop_
_entity.id
_entity.type
_entity.pdbx_description
1 polymer ?
#
loop_
_entity_poly.entity_id
_entity_poly.type
_entity_poly.pdbx_seq_one_letter_code
_entity_poly.pdbx_strand_id
1 'polypeptide(L)'
;VNSTHAGADVPRAQSGRPVNEVNVGAVLAGEIGPDDIRISPDGLARQAAVAREHGDVQLAENLLRAAELVAVPEDQLLEYYELLRPGRATPDRLRSVGEELRNRGMPLVAALFTEAAAVTPVTRDGDV
;
A
#
# COMPACT_ATOMS: atom_id res chain seq x y z
N VAL A 1 -6.52 21.64 -3.04
CA VAL A 1 -6.22 21.51 -2.57
C VAL A 1 -5.95 21.52 -2.18
N ASN A 2 -5.86 22.05 -2.70
CA ASN A 2 -5.50 22.11 -2.11
C ASN A 2 -5.38 22.37 -1.53
N SER A 3 -5.27 22.73 -1.81
CA SER A 3 -5.13 22.95 -1.16
C SER A 3 -5.37 23.41 -0.77
N THR A 4 -5.56 23.83 -0.96
CA THR A 4 -5.69 24.16 -0.49
C THR A 4 -6.20 24.47 -0.15
N HIS A 5 -6.43 24.84 -0.23
CA HIS A 5 -6.80 25.04 0.25
C HIS A 5 -7.14 25.20 0.63
N ALA A 6 -7.29 25.69 0.12
CA ALA A 6 -7.44 25.83 0.74
C ALA A 6 -7.95 25.65 1.05
N GLY A 7 -7.89 26.17 0.44
CA GLY A 7 -8.65 25.90 1.09
C GLY A 7 -8.74 24.88 1.95
N ALA A 8 -9.61 24.37 1.76
CA ALA A 8 -9.89 23.47 2.68
C ALA A 8 -8.70 23.07 3.36
N ASP A 9 -8.85 22.98 4.53
CA ASP A 9 -7.79 22.70 5.38
C ASP A 9 -7.45 21.23 5.31
N VAL A 10 -6.49 20.93 4.46
CA VAL A 10 -5.92 19.61 4.42
C VAL A 10 -4.82 19.58 5.47
N PRO A 11 -4.86 18.65 6.42
CA PRO A 11 -3.76 18.54 7.38
C PRO A 11 -2.44 18.37 6.65
N ARG A 12 -1.37 18.87 7.24
CA ARG A 12 -0.07 18.83 6.59
C ARG A 12 0.92 18.09 7.44
N ALA A 13 1.84 17.41 6.76
CA ALA A 13 3.01 16.84 7.41
C ALA A 13 3.92 17.97 7.87
N GLN A 14 4.87 17.67 8.73
CA GLN A 14 5.81 18.66 9.21
C GLN A 14 6.65 19.25 8.10
N SER A 15 6.82 18.52 7.02
CA SER A 15 7.53 19.00 5.85
C SER A 15 6.73 20.03 5.06
N GLY A 16 5.49 20.27 5.41
CA GLY A 16 4.62 21.18 4.70
C GLY A 16 3.73 20.54 3.66
N ARG A 17 3.89 19.26 3.41
CA ARG A 17 3.06 18.53 2.44
C ARG A 17 1.67 18.28 3.01
N PRO A 18 0.65 18.41 2.18
CA PRO A 18 -0.69 17.99 2.63
C PRO A 18 -0.69 16.48 2.91
N VAL A 19 -1.41 16.09 3.94
CA VAL A 19 -1.45 14.69 4.34
C VAL A 19 -2.01 13.81 3.23
N ASN A 20 -2.93 14.33 2.43
CA ASN A 20 -3.50 13.52 1.35
C ASN A 20 -2.50 13.24 0.22
N GLU A 21 -1.33 13.86 0.25
CA GLU A 21 -0.25 13.51 -0.67
C GLU A 21 0.63 12.40 -0.10
N VAL A 22 0.43 12.06 1.18
CA VAL A 22 1.16 10.97 1.80
C VAL A 22 0.45 9.69 1.39
N ASN A 23 0.93 9.08 0.33
CA ASN A 23 0.31 7.88 -0.22
C ASN A 23 1.21 6.68 0.05
N VAL A 24 0.71 5.50 -0.32
CA VAL A 24 1.46 4.26 -0.08
C VAL A 24 2.82 4.32 -0.75
N GLY A 25 2.88 4.85 -1.96
CA GLY A 25 4.15 4.93 -2.68
C GLY A 25 5.16 5.80 -1.96
N ALA A 26 4.73 6.96 -1.46
CA ALA A 26 5.63 7.86 -0.76
C ALA A 26 6.15 7.22 0.53
N VAL A 27 5.27 6.56 1.27
CA VAL A 27 5.66 5.87 2.50
C VAL A 27 6.67 4.77 2.19
N LEU A 28 6.40 3.97 1.17
CA LEU A 28 7.26 2.85 0.81
C LEU A 28 8.59 3.32 0.24
N ALA A 29 8.60 4.45 -0.44
CA ALA A 29 9.83 5.01 -0.98
C ALA A 29 10.67 5.74 0.06
N GLY A 30 10.13 5.92 1.26
CA GLY A 30 10.86 6.62 2.31
C GLY A 30 10.88 8.13 2.13
N GLU A 31 9.98 8.67 1.31
CA GLU A 31 9.95 10.11 1.08
C GLU A 31 9.40 10.87 2.28
N ILE A 32 8.60 10.19 3.09
CA ILE A 32 8.05 10.77 4.30
C ILE A 32 8.76 10.11 5.48
N GLY A 33 9.65 10.86 6.10
CA GLY A 33 10.39 10.32 7.23
C GLY A 33 9.59 10.38 8.51
N PRO A 34 10.04 9.67 9.55
CA PRO A 34 9.33 9.67 10.82
C PRO A 34 9.30 11.03 11.49
N ASP A 35 10.21 11.93 11.12
CA ASP A 35 10.20 13.28 11.69
C ASP A 35 9.17 14.18 11.02
N ASP A 36 8.73 13.82 9.82
CA ASP A 36 7.76 14.61 9.07
C ASP A 36 6.33 14.29 9.48
N ILE A 37 6.05 13.02 9.76
CA ILE A 37 4.73 12.59 10.16
C ILE A 37 4.87 11.27 10.91
N ARG A 38 4.11 11.16 11.98
CA ARG A 38 4.09 9.91 12.73
C ARG A 38 3.00 9.03 12.16
N ILE A 39 3.43 8.02 11.44
CA ILE A 39 2.53 7.10 10.79
C ILE A 39 2.36 5.87 11.66
N SER A 40 1.13 5.57 12.04
CA SER A 40 0.82 4.38 12.80
C SER A 40 -0.33 3.64 12.15
N PRO A 41 -0.41 2.32 12.33
CA PRO A 41 -1.55 1.57 11.80
C PRO A 41 -2.88 2.12 12.30
N ASP A 42 -2.96 2.48 13.58
CA ASP A 42 -4.21 3.01 14.13
C ASP A 42 -4.59 4.34 13.51
N GLY A 43 -3.61 5.21 13.29
CA GLY A 43 -3.85 6.50 12.66
C GLY A 43 -4.35 6.34 11.25
N LEU A 44 -3.73 5.44 10.50
CA LEU A 44 -4.16 5.18 9.12
C LEU A 44 -5.55 4.58 9.09
N ALA A 45 -5.86 3.69 10.03
CA ALA A 45 -7.19 3.09 10.09
C ALA A 45 -8.26 4.14 10.40
N ARG A 46 -7.96 5.10 11.27
CA ARG A 46 -8.91 6.17 11.56
C ARG A 46 -9.15 7.04 10.33
N GLN A 47 -8.08 7.35 9.60
CA GLN A 47 -8.22 8.12 8.37
C GLN A 47 -9.01 7.35 7.32
N ALA A 48 -8.83 6.04 7.27
CA ALA A 48 -9.59 5.21 6.35
C ALA A 48 -11.09 5.25 6.68
N ALA A 49 -11.43 5.23 7.96
CA ALA A 49 -12.83 5.30 8.36
C ALA A 49 -13.45 6.62 7.93
N VAL A 50 -12.70 7.73 8.08
CA VAL A 50 -13.18 9.03 7.64
C VAL A 50 -13.38 9.05 6.13
N ALA A 51 -12.42 8.50 5.38
CA ALA A 51 -12.53 8.45 3.92
C ALA A 51 -13.76 7.66 3.51
N ARG A 52 -14.03 6.54 4.18
CA ARG A 52 -15.19 5.72 3.87
C ARG A 52 -16.49 6.46 4.15
N GLU A 53 -16.53 7.22 5.24
CA GLU A 53 -17.71 8.01 5.56
C GLU A 53 -18.01 9.05 4.48
N HIS A 54 -16.97 9.54 3.83
CA HIS A 54 -17.13 10.52 2.75
C HIS A 54 -17.32 9.84 1.38
N GLY A 55 -17.44 8.52 1.35
CA GLY A 55 -17.67 7.81 0.12
C GLY A 55 -16.42 7.52 -0.69
N ASP A 56 -15.25 7.83 -0.16
CA ASP A 56 -13.99 7.60 -0.87
C ASP A 56 -13.45 6.22 -0.50
N VAL A 57 -14.05 5.19 -1.09
CA VAL A 57 -13.71 3.81 -0.78
C VAL A 57 -12.29 3.47 -1.23
N GLN A 58 -11.87 4.01 -2.37
CA GLN A 58 -10.53 3.75 -2.90
C GLN A 58 -9.47 4.27 -1.93
N LEU A 59 -9.64 5.50 -1.46
CA LEU A 59 -8.70 6.07 -0.51
C LEU A 59 -8.69 5.27 0.79
N ALA A 60 -9.87 4.85 1.26
CA ALA A 60 -9.95 4.06 2.48
C ALA A 60 -9.15 2.77 2.35
N GLU A 61 -9.28 2.08 1.22
CA GLU A 61 -8.54 0.85 1.01
C GLU A 61 -7.04 1.09 0.93
N ASN A 62 -6.63 2.18 0.28
CA ASN A 62 -5.21 2.51 0.19
C ASN A 62 -4.62 2.80 1.57
N LEU A 63 -5.38 3.49 2.42
CA LEU A 63 -4.92 3.79 3.77
C LEU A 63 -4.82 2.53 4.62
N LEU A 64 -5.78 1.61 4.48
CA LEU A 64 -5.72 0.36 5.23
C LEU A 64 -4.58 -0.53 4.75
N ARG A 65 -4.30 -0.51 3.45
CA ARG A 65 -3.17 -1.25 2.90
C ARG A 65 -1.86 -0.68 3.43
N ALA A 66 -1.77 0.65 3.50
CA ALA A 66 -0.61 1.29 4.08
C ALA A 66 -0.43 0.89 5.54
N ALA A 67 -1.54 0.75 6.28
CA ALA A 67 -1.48 0.32 7.67
C ALA A 67 -0.86 -1.06 7.80
N GLU A 68 -1.15 -1.96 6.87
CA GLU A 68 -0.54 -3.29 6.89
C GLU A 68 0.97 -3.23 6.64
N LEU A 69 1.40 -2.28 5.83
CA LEU A 69 2.79 -2.22 5.38
C LEU A 69 3.72 -1.46 6.30
N VAL A 70 3.17 -0.64 7.19
CA VAL A 70 3.98 0.25 8.04
C VAL A 70 5.00 -0.51 8.87
N ALA A 71 4.67 -1.69 9.33
CA ALA A 71 5.56 -2.47 10.18
C ALA A 71 6.45 -3.45 9.41
N VAL A 72 6.34 -3.49 8.09
CA VAL A 72 7.11 -4.44 7.29
C VAL A 72 8.51 -3.87 7.06
N PRO A 73 9.58 -4.66 7.30
CA PRO A 73 10.94 -4.18 7.06
C PRO A 73 11.15 -3.80 5.59
N GLU A 74 12.04 -2.84 5.38
CA GLU A 74 12.24 -2.27 4.05
C GLU A 74 12.68 -3.32 3.03
N ASP A 75 13.57 -4.23 3.44
CA ASP A 75 14.03 -5.27 2.51
C ASP A 75 12.89 -6.18 2.06
N GLN A 76 11.93 -6.45 2.95
CA GLN A 76 10.76 -7.24 2.57
C GLN A 76 9.83 -6.45 1.66
N LEU A 77 9.70 -5.13 1.91
CA LEU A 77 8.89 -4.29 1.03
C LEU A 77 9.44 -4.31 -0.39
N LEU A 78 10.76 -4.21 -0.51
CA LEU A 78 11.39 -4.23 -1.83
C LEU A 78 11.19 -5.57 -2.51
N GLU A 79 11.21 -6.66 -1.74
CA GLU A 79 10.96 -7.98 -2.30
C GLU A 79 9.52 -8.09 -2.82
N TYR A 80 8.56 -7.56 -2.07
CA TYR A 80 7.16 -7.57 -2.50
C TYR A 80 6.98 -6.78 -3.79
N TYR A 81 7.61 -5.62 -3.89
CA TYR A 81 7.58 -4.82 -5.12
C TYR A 81 8.14 -5.62 -6.29
N GLU A 82 9.25 -6.29 -6.07
CA GLU A 82 9.90 -7.04 -7.14
C GLU A 82 9.00 -8.19 -7.62
N LEU A 83 8.38 -8.89 -6.68
CA LEU A 83 7.49 -10.00 -7.02
C LEU A 83 6.26 -9.54 -7.80
N LEU A 84 5.78 -8.33 -7.53
CA LEU A 84 4.58 -7.81 -8.19
C LEU A 84 4.87 -7.20 -9.55
N ARG A 85 6.14 -7.04 -9.92
CA ARG A 85 6.46 -6.53 -11.25
C ARG A 85 6.07 -7.55 -12.30
N PRO A 86 5.49 -7.09 -13.41
CA PRO A 86 5.06 -8.02 -14.48
C PRO A 86 6.22 -8.90 -14.93
N GLY A 87 5.96 -10.19 -15.04
CA GLY A 87 6.94 -11.14 -15.54
C GLY A 87 8.00 -11.59 -14.56
N ARG A 88 7.92 -11.15 -13.32
CA ARG A 88 8.95 -11.51 -12.33
C ARG A 88 8.63 -12.77 -11.55
N ALA A 89 7.35 -13.06 -11.33
CA ALA A 89 6.95 -14.20 -10.54
C ALA A 89 5.88 -14.99 -11.26
N THR A 90 5.86 -16.30 -11.00
CA THR A 90 4.81 -17.15 -11.56
C THR A 90 3.51 -16.97 -10.79
N PRO A 91 2.37 -17.30 -11.41
CA PRO A 91 1.11 -17.25 -10.67
C PRO A 91 1.12 -18.07 -9.38
N ASP A 92 1.76 -19.24 -9.42
CA ASP A 92 1.84 -20.07 -8.22
C ASP A 92 2.63 -19.40 -7.11
N ARG A 93 3.73 -18.74 -7.46
CA ARG A 93 4.53 -18.02 -6.48
C ARG A 93 3.73 -16.87 -5.89
N LEU A 94 3.01 -16.14 -6.75
CA LEU A 94 2.21 -15.01 -6.29
C LEU A 94 1.10 -15.47 -5.35
N ARG A 95 0.44 -16.58 -5.68
CA ARG A 95 -0.61 -17.11 -4.80
C ARG A 95 -0.03 -17.58 -3.46
N SER A 96 1.14 -18.19 -3.50
CA SER A 96 1.79 -18.67 -2.29
C SER A 96 2.15 -17.51 -1.36
N VAL A 97 2.71 -16.44 -1.91
CA VAL A 97 3.04 -15.26 -1.12
C VAL A 97 1.77 -14.61 -0.57
N GLY A 98 0.72 -14.54 -1.39
CA GLY A 98 -0.55 -14.01 -0.94
C GLY A 98 -1.12 -14.77 0.25
N GLU A 99 -1.03 -16.10 0.21
CA GLU A 99 -1.52 -16.91 1.31
C GLU A 99 -0.68 -16.69 2.57
N GLU A 100 0.61 -16.60 2.42
CA GLU A 100 1.50 -16.32 3.55
C GLU A 100 1.16 -14.96 4.18
N LEU A 101 0.94 -13.95 3.35
CA LEU A 101 0.61 -12.62 3.85
C LEU A 101 -0.74 -12.61 4.56
N ARG A 102 -1.71 -13.36 4.03
CA ARG A 102 -3.02 -13.46 4.67
C ARG A 102 -2.88 -14.09 6.05
N ASN A 103 -2.06 -15.11 6.16
CA ASN A 103 -1.81 -15.77 7.45
C ASN A 103 -1.08 -14.86 8.42
N ARG A 104 -0.37 -13.87 7.92
CA ARG A 104 0.34 -12.90 8.77
C ARG A 104 -0.54 -11.70 9.13
N GLY A 105 -1.81 -11.73 8.77
CA GLY A 105 -2.72 -10.64 9.10
C GLY A 105 -2.66 -9.47 8.15
N MET A 106 -2.26 -9.71 6.91
CA MET A 106 -2.16 -8.67 5.89
C MET A 106 -3.05 -8.98 4.70
N PRO A 107 -4.38 -9.03 4.91
CA PRO A 107 -5.29 -9.47 3.85
C PRO A 107 -5.35 -8.52 2.65
N LEU A 108 -5.15 -7.23 2.85
CA LEU A 108 -5.25 -6.28 1.74
C LEU A 108 -4.02 -6.36 0.84
N VAL A 109 -2.84 -6.48 1.44
CA VAL A 109 -1.63 -6.69 0.64
C VAL A 109 -1.69 -8.07 -0.02
N ALA A 110 -2.19 -9.07 0.70
CA ALA A 110 -2.37 -10.41 0.14
C ALA A 110 -3.24 -10.38 -1.11
N ALA A 111 -4.29 -9.56 -1.10
CA ALA A 111 -5.19 -9.44 -2.24
C ALA A 111 -4.47 -8.95 -3.49
N LEU A 112 -3.47 -8.08 -3.33
CA LEU A 112 -2.70 -7.61 -4.47
C LEU A 112 -1.98 -8.77 -5.15
N PHE A 113 -1.44 -9.69 -4.37
CA PHE A 113 -0.75 -10.85 -4.92
C PHE A 113 -1.72 -11.81 -5.60
N THR A 114 -2.88 -12.01 -4.99
CA THR A 114 -3.92 -12.86 -5.59
C THR A 114 -4.40 -12.28 -6.91
N GLU A 115 -4.62 -10.96 -6.95
CA GLU A 115 -5.05 -10.30 -8.18
C GLU A 115 -3.98 -10.37 -9.25
N ALA A 116 -2.72 -10.16 -8.85
CA ALA A 116 -1.62 -10.26 -9.79
C ALA A 116 -1.50 -11.67 -10.36
N ALA A 117 -1.73 -12.68 -9.52
CA ALA A 117 -1.69 -14.06 -9.98
C ALA A 117 -2.77 -14.33 -11.03
N ALA A 118 -3.94 -13.72 -10.85
CA ALA A 118 -5.07 -13.97 -11.75
C ALA A 118 -4.82 -13.40 -13.14
N VAL A 119 -4.01 -12.33 -13.24
CA VAL A 119 -3.75 -11.69 -14.54
C VAL A 119 -2.38 -12.04 -15.12
N THR A 120 -1.57 -12.83 -14.41
CA THR A 120 -0.25 -13.22 -14.89
C THR A 120 -0.39 -14.47 -15.76
N PRO A 121 0.12 -14.43 -16.99
CA PRO A 121 0.03 -15.62 -17.85
C PRO A 121 0.81 -16.78 -17.26
N VAL A 122 0.27 -17.99 -17.43
CA VAL A 122 0.98 -19.20 -17.02
C VAL A 122 2.09 -19.48 -18.02
N THR A 123 3.31 -19.61 -17.51
CA THR A 123 4.46 -19.94 -18.35
C THR A 123 4.53 -21.45 -18.51
N ARG A 124 4.57 -21.91 -19.75
CA ARG A 124 4.74 -23.32 -20.02
C ARG A 124 6.22 -23.65 -20.11
N ASP A 125 6.52 -24.93 -19.93
CA ASP A 125 7.88 -25.39 -20.17
C ASP A 125 8.28 -25.05 -21.59
N GLY A 126 9.42 -24.39 -21.73
CA GLY A 126 9.90 -23.98 -23.03
C GLY A 126 9.46 -22.61 -23.46
N ASP A 127 8.58 -21.97 -22.74
CA ASP A 127 8.12 -20.61 -23.06
C ASP A 127 9.00 -19.56 -22.39
N VAL A 128 10.00 -19.98 -21.71
CA VAL A 128 10.85 -19.11 -20.92
C VAL A 128 11.88 -18.42 -21.78
#